data_314c148f1b4e57719761ea60177322b3
#
_entry.id   314c148f1b4e57719761ea60177322b3
#
_cell.length_a   1.000
_cell.length_b   1.000
_cell.length_c   1.000
_cell.angle_alpha   90.00
_cell.angle_beta   90.00
_cell.angle_gamma   90.00
#
_symmetry.space_group_name_H-M   'P 1'
#
loop_
_entity.id
_entity.type
_entity.pdbx_description
1 polymer ?
#
loop_
_entity_poly.entity_id
_entity_poly.type
_entity_poly.pdbx_seq_one_letter_code
_entity_poly.pdbx_strand_id
1 'polypeptide(L)'
;DTIQSRGLGDVYKRQDIDVEQIENVFRVNFFGTVNSIKAVEKYYKDKKDGAIVIVSSIAGYRGLPNSTGYGPSNSSLNNLAESIYFDFGWFNLRVSLVSPGFIKTPMTDKNDFKMPFLKTPEYAAEKIYDGLTKKNNFEIHFPKELTLTLKLFSILPYRIYFYLVKKLTKFQKK
;
A
#
# COMPACT_ATOMS: atom_id res chain seq x y z
N ASP A 1 -2.70 -5.05 -27.12
CA ASP A 1 -3.74 -5.09 -26.09
C ASP A 1 -3.29 -4.22 -24.93
N THR A 2 -3.74 -2.99 -24.95
CA THR A 2 -3.53 -2.06 -23.86
C THR A 2 -4.33 -2.57 -22.66
N ILE A 3 -3.65 -3.07 -21.64
CA ILE A 3 -4.23 -3.20 -20.30
C ILE A 3 -4.55 -1.76 -19.86
N GLN A 4 -5.73 -1.30 -20.23
CA GLN A 4 -6.25 -0.05 -19.74
C GLN A 4 -6.40 -0.19 -18.24
N SER A 5 -5.72 0.66 -17.51
CA SER A 5 -5.80 0.85 -16.05
C SER A 5 -7.20 1.30 -15.58
N ARG A 6 -8.26 0.63 -16.05
CA ARG A 6 -9.66 0.93 -15.68
C ARG A 6 -9.94 0.63 -14.20
N GLY A 7 -9.09 -0.16 -13.55
CA GLY A 7 -9.31 -0.58 -12.17
C GLY A 7 -8.83 0.39 -11.08
N LEU A 8 -7.90 1.30 -11.39
CA LEU A 8 -7.32 2.18 -10.36
C LEU A 8 -7.85 3.62 -10.41
N GLY A 9 -8.53 4.02 -11.49
CA GLY A 9 -9.05 5.38 -11.65
C GLY A 9 -10.31 5.69 -10.84
N ASP A 10 -11.07 4.67 -10.44
CA ASP A 10 -12.33 4.83 -9.71
C ASP A 10 -12.22 4.48 -8.21
N VAL A 11 -11.00 4.42 -7.70
CA VAL A 11 -10.66 3.98 -6.33
C VAL A 11 -11.35 4.79 -5.23
N TYR A 12 -11.84 5.99 -5.55
CA TYR A 12 -12.33 6.95 -4.56
C TYR A 12 -13.74 7.48 -4.80
N LYS A 13 -14.50 6.91 -5.73
CA LYS A 13 -15.91 7.31 -5.91
C LYS A 13 -16.80 6.64 -4.85
N ARG A 14 -17.77 7.40 -4.35
CA ARG A 14 -18.83 6.93 -3.48
C ARG A 14 -19.74 5.99 -4.29
N GLN A 15 -19.49 4.70 -4.19
CA GLN A 15 -20.18 3.70 -5.01
C GLN A 15 -20.80 2.61 -4.14
N ASP A 16 -21.80 1.96 -4.70
CA ASP A 16 -22.22 0.64 -4.27
C ASP A 16 -21.04 -0.32 -4.31
N ILE A 17 -21.07 -1.37 -3.53
CA ILE A 17 -20.02 -2.38 -3.54
C ILE A 17 -20.01 -3.06 -4.92
N ASP A 18 -18.98 -2.77 -5.70
CA ASP A 18 -18.73 -3.40 -7.00
C ASP A 18 -17.76 -4.56 -6.81
N VAL A 19 -18.29 -5.77 -6.84
CA VAL A 19 -17.53 -7.00 -6.61
C VAL A 19 -16.51 -7.22 -7.71
N GLU A 20 -16.87 -6.99 -8.97
CA GLU A 20 -15.97 -7.18 -10.11
C GLU A 20 -14.77 -6.22 -10.05
N GLN A 21 -15.03 -4.96 -9.69
CA GLN A 21 -13.97 -3.98 -9.50
C GLN A 21 -13.03 -4.38 -8.34
N ILE A 22 -13.58 -4.85 -7.22
CA ILE A 22 -12.78 -5.32 -6.08
C ILE A 22 -11.91 -6.50 -6.48
N GLU A 23 -12.48 -7.49 -7.16
CA GLU A 23 -11.74 -8.67 -7.66
C GLU A 23 -10.60 -8.25 -8.60
N ASN A 24 -10.85 -7.34 -9.53
CA ASN A 24 -9.82 -6.84 -10.43
C ASN A 24 -8.68 -6.14 -9.70
N VAL A 25 -8.97 -5.32 -8.69
CA VAL A 25 -7.95 -4.69 -7.84
C VAL A 25 -7.14 -5.75 -7.09
N PHE A 26 -7.77 -6.75 -6.51
CA PHE A 26 -7.07 -7.85 -5.83
C PHE A 26 -6.24 -8.68 -6.80
N ARG A 27 -6.76 -8.96 -7.98
CA ARG A 27 -6.05 -9.72 -9.02
C ARG A 27 -4.74 -9.04 -9.40
N VAL A 28 -4.75 -7.72 -9.58
CA VAL A 28 -3.55 -6.95 -9.92
C VAL A 28 -2.63 -6.78 -8.71
N ASN A 29 -3.14 -6.22 -7.63
CA ASN A 29 -2.31 -5.83 -6.49
C ASN A 29 -1.81 -7.03 -5.69
N PHE A 30 -2.72 -7.90 -5.26
CA PHE A 30 -2.38 -8.99 -4.36
C PHE A 30 -1.89 -10.22 -5.12
N PHE A 31 -2.70 -10.80 -6.00
CA PHE A 31 -2.31 -12.01 -6.72
C PHE A 31 -1.15 -11.78 -7.70
N GLY A 32 -1.07 -10.60 -8.33
CA GLY A 32 0.09 -10.22 -9.14
C GLY A 32 1.38 -10.25 -8.32
N THR A 33 1.36 -9.71 -7.11
CA THR A 33 2.49 -9.74 -6.17
C THR A 33 2.83 -11.17 -5.73
N VAL A 34 1.83 -11.96 -5.34
CA VAL A 34 2.03 -13.37 -4.94
C VAL A 34 2.66 -14.19 -6.09
N ASN A 35 2.15 -14.03 -7.31
CA ASN A 35 2.68 -14.72 -8.49
C ASN A 35 4.13 -14.30 -8.78
N SER A 36 4.45 -13.02 -8.65
CA SER A 36 5.81 -12.51 -8.84
C SER A 36 6.77 -13.10 -7.80
N ILE A 37 6.38 -13.14 -6.54
CA ILE A 37 7.14 -13.78 -5.47
C ILE A 37 7.35 -15.27 -5.77
N LYS A 38 6.28 -15.97 -6.16
CA LYS A 38 6.34 -17.40 -6.50
C LYS A 38 7.28 -17.70 -7.64
N ALA A 39 7.34 -16.84 -8.64
CA ALA A 39 8.22 -17.02 -9.79
C ALA A 39 9.72 -16.98 -9.43
N VAL A 40 10.08 -16.19 -8.41
CA VAL A 40 11.49 -16.02 -7.98
C VAL A 40 11.85 -16.77 -6.70
N GLU A 41 10.87 -17.31 -5.99
CA GLU A 41 11.02 -17.93 -4.67
C GLU A 41 12.11 -18.99 -4.65
N LYS A 42 12.03 -19.98 -5.56
CA LYS A 42 12.99 -21.08 -5.60
C LYS A 42 14.42 -20.58 -5.83
N TYR A 43 14.61 -19.68 -6.79
CA TYR A 43 15.93 -19.12 -7.10
C TYR A 43 16.57 -18.45 -5.87
N TYR A 44 15.83 -17.60 -5.17
CA TYR A 44 16.39 -16.91 -4.00
C TYR A 44 16.60 -17.83 -2.80
N LYS A 45 15.71 -18.81 -2.58
CA LYS A 45 15.89 -19.81 -1.52
C LYS A 45 17.11 -20.68 -1.74
N ASP A 46 17.36 -21.10 -2.97
CA ASP A 46 18.57 -21.88 -3.33
C ASP A 46 19.83 -21.05 -3.16
N LYS A 47 19.78 -19.77 -3.57
CA LYS A 47 20.90 -18.84 -3.45
C LYS A 47 21.21 -18.40 -2.02
N LYS A 48 20.20 -18.44 -1.13
CA LYS A 48 20.25 -17.95 0.27
C LYS A 48 20.72 -16.49 0.38
N ASP A 49 20.41 -15.68 -0.63
CA ASP A 49 20.73 -14.26 -0.67
C ASP A 49 19.75 -13.54 -1.61
N GLY A 50 19.27 -12.39 -1.18
CA GLY A 50 18.36 -11.56 -1.95
C GLY A 50 17.42 -10.74 -1.07
N ALA A 51 16.55 -10.00 -1.76
CA ALA A 51 15.52 -9.20 -1.10
C ALA A 51 14.21 -9.25 -1.88
N ILE A 52 13.11 -9.35 -1.16
CA ILE A 52 11.75 -9.15 -1.66
C ILE A 52 11.27 -7.81 -1.15
N VAL A 53 10.89 -6.94 -2.05
CA VAL A 53 10.35 -5.61 -1.72
C VAL A 53 8.91 -5.54 -2.21
N ILE A 54 7.97 -5.44 -1.27
CA ILE A 54 6.54 -5.32 -1.57
C ILE A 54 6.15 -3.85 -1.48
N VAL A 55 5.59 -3.33 -2.57
CA VAL A 55 5.06 -1.96 -2.61
C VAL A 55 3.58 -2.00 -2.31
N SER A 56 3.20 -1.43 -1.18
CA SER A 56 1.84 -1.25 -0.69
C SER A 56 1.45 0.24 -0.71
N SER A 57 0.66 0.68 0.26
CA SER A 57 0.21 2.05 0.43
C SER A 57 -0.16 2.32 1.90
N ILE A 58 -0.17 3.60 2.28
CA ILE A 58 -0.81 4.04 3.54
C ILE A 58 -2.28 3.64 3.64
N ALA A 59 -2.96 3.40 2.51
CA ALA A 59 -4.34 2.90 2.48
C ALA A 59 -4.48 1.50 3.08
N GLY A 60 -3.38 0.75 3.18
CA GLY A 60 -3.33 -0.56 3.82
C GLY A 60 -3.24 -0.53 5.35
N TYR A 61 -3.05 0.62 5.99
CA TYR A 61 -2.94 0.69 7.45
C TYR A 61 -4.28 0.49 8.15
N ARG A 62 -5.34 1.12 7.64
CA ARG A 62 -6.70 1.01 8.17
C ARG A 62 -7.71 1.52 7.16
N GLY A 63 -8.96 1.02 7.23
CA GLY A 63 -10.02 1.34 6.28
C GLY A 63 -10.29 2.85 6.15
N LEU A 64 -10.18 3.37 4.95
CA LEU A 64 -10.46 4.76 4.60
C LEU A 64 -11.76 4.86 3.79
N PRO A 65 -12.44 6.02 3.80
CA PRO A 65 -13.60 6.23 2.93
C PRO A 65 -13.27 6.01 1.46
N ASN A 66 -14.24 5.51 0.70
CA ASN A 66 -14.14 5.27 -0.74
C ASN A 66 -12.97 4.36 -1.18
N SER A 67 -12.55 3.43 -0.32
CA SER A 67 -11.38 2.57 -0.56
C SER A 67 -11.69 1.09 -0.35
N THR A 68 -12.88 0.64 -0.80
CA THR A 68 -13.39 -0.72 -0.55
C THR A 68 -12.59 -1.84 -1.24
N GLY A 69 -11.95 -1.58 -2.36
CA GLY A 69 -11.04 -2.51 -3.04
C GLY A 69 -9.58 -2.24 -2.75
N TYR A 70 -9.16 -0.98 -2.91
CA TYR A 70 -7.76 -0.58 -2.81
C TYR A 70 -7.20 -0.71 -1.38
N GLY A 71 -7.93 -0.23 -0.38
CA GLY A 71 -7.52 -0.36 1.03
C GLY A 71 -7.31 -1.82 1.44
N PRO A 72 -8.33 -2.70 1.33
CA PRO A 72 -8.19 -4.11 1.65
C PRO A 72 -7.09 -4.83 0.87
N SER A 73 -6.91 -4.57 -0.43
CA SER A 73 -5.83 -5.20 -1.20
C SER A 73 -4.44 -4.80 -0.70
N ASN A 74 -4.23 -3.53 -0.32
CA ASN A 74 -2.97 -3.09 0.29
C ASN A 74 -2.79 -3.61 1.72
N SER A 75 -3.86 -3.72 2.50
CA SER A 75 -3.81 -4.36 3.82
C SER A 75 -3.40 -5.84 3.72
N SER A 76 -3.88 -6.54 2.70
CA SER A 76 -3.47 -7.92 2.40
C SER A 76 -1.98 -8.00 2.04
N LEU A 77 -1.44 -7.03 1.30
CA LEU A 77 0.00 -6.93 1.01
C LEU A 77 0.83 -6.67 2.28
N ASN A 78 0.35 -5.84 3.20
CA ASN A 78 1.03 -5.60 4.47
C ASN A 78 1.13 -6.91 5.27
N ASN A 79 0.02 -7.63 5.43
CA ASN A 79 -0.02 -8.91 6.12
C ASN A 79 0.83 -9.97 5.43
N LEU A 80 0.80 -10.05 4.09
CA LEU A 80 1.67 -10.93 3.31
C LEU A 80 3.15 -10.64 3.59
N ALA A 81 3.56 -9.37 3.56
CA ALA A 81 4.95 -8.98 3.81
C ALA A 81 5.41 -9.39 5.22
N GLU A 82 4.56 -9.18 6.23
CA GLU A 82 4.82 -9.60 7.60
C GLU A 82 4.96 -11.13 7.72
N SER A 83 4.07 -11.88 7.06
CA SER A 83 4.08 -13.35 7.09
C SER A 83 5.35 -13.91 6.43
N ILE A 84 5.66 -13.48 5.21
CA ILE A 84 6.84 -13.99 4.51
C ILE A 84 8.17 -13.49 5.09
N TYR A 85 8.15 -12.42 5.90
CA TYR A 85 9.33 -11.98 6.64
C TYR A 85 9.88 -13.10 7.53
N PHE A 86 9.01 -13.81 8.23
CA PHE A 86 9.41 -14.95 9.07
C PHE A 86 9.84 -16.13 8.21
N ASP A 87 9.04 -16.51 7.20
CA ASP A 87 9.28 -17.68 6.37
C ASP A 87 10.58 -17.55 5.54
N PHE A 88 10.84 -16.36 5.00
CA PHE A 88 12.01 -16.12 4.15
C PHE A 88 13.28 -15.83 4.95
N GLY A 89 13.14 -15.39 6.18
CA GLY A 89 14.27 -15.23 7.11
C GLY A 89 15.09 -16.52 7.30
N TRP A 90 14.45 -17.68 7.27
CA TRP A 90 15.13 -18.99 7.31
C TRP A 90 16.09 -19.23 6.14
N PHE A 91 15.88 -18.54 5.03
CA PHE A 91 16.71 -18.63 3.83
C PHE A 91 17.64 -17.43 3.66
N ASN A 92 17.84 -16.64 4.71
CA ASN A 92 18.65 -15.41 4.68
C ASN A 92 18.15 -14.39 3.62
N LEU A 93 16.85 -14.38 3.33
CA LEU A 93 16.25 -13.41 2.42
C LEU A 93 15.68 -12.24 3.20
N ARG A 94 15.94 -11.05 2.73
CA ARG A 94 15.36 -9.83 3.30
C ARG A 94 13.96 -9.60 2.73
N VAL A 95 13.06 -9.16 3.58
CA VAL A 95 11.73 -8.71 3.16
C VAL A 95 11.55 -7.27 3.61
N SER A 96 11.11 -6.42 2.70
CA SER A 96 10.79 -5.03 2.99
C SER A 96 9.42 -4.65 2.44
N LEU A 97 8.71 -3.84 3.18
CA LEU A 97 7.42 -3.27 2.83
C LEU A 97 7.59 -1.76 2.57
N VAL A 98 7.12 -1.30 1.41
CA VAL A 98 7.10 0.13 1.08
C VAL A 98 5.67 0.63 1.18
N SER A 99 5.42 1.63 2.04
CA SER A 99 4.10 2.21 2.28
C SER A 99 4.11 3.70 1.93
N PRO A 100 3.99 4.07 0.64
CA PRO A 100 3.94 5.46 0.21
C PRO A 100 2.64 6.15 0.63
N GLY A 101 2.73 7.45 0.92
CA GLY A 101 1.59 8.35 0.91
C GLY A 101 1.25 8.80 -0.51
N PHE A 102 0.74 10.03 -0.64
CA PHE A 102 0.38 10.56 -1.94
C PHE A 102 1.64 10.97 -2.73
N ILE A 103 1.80 10.36 -3.90
CA ILE A 103 2.88 10.65 -4.85
C ILE A 103 2.23 11.13 -6.15
N LYS A 104 2.75 12.24 -6.69
CA LYS A 104 2.26 12.82 -7.96
C LYS A 104 2.54 11.85 -9.12
N THR A 105 1.49 11.26 -9.64
CA THR A 105 1.53 10.29 -10.74
C THR A 105 0.26 10.42 -11.57
N PRO A 106 0.20 9.93 -12.82
CA PRO A 106 -1.03 9.92 -13.61
C PRO A 106 -2.22 9.26 -12.92
N MET A 107 -1.97 8.35 -11.97
CA MET A 107 -3.02 7.73 -11.16
C MET A 107 -3.59 8.71 -10.13
N THR A 108 -2.73 9.44 -9.43
CA THR A 108 -3.16 10.40 -8.39
C THR A 108 -3.71 11.69 -8.97
N ASP A 109 -3.36 12.05 -10.21
CA ASP A 109 -3.92 13.22 -10.92
C ASP A 109 -5.44 13.08 -11.19
N LYS A 110 -5.97 11.85 -11.12
CA LYS A 110 -7.41 11.56 -11.25
C LYS A 110 -8.20 11.78 -9.95
N ASN A 111 -7.52 12.02 -8.83
CA ASN A 111 -8.18 12.22 -7.54
C ASN A 111 -8.81 13.61 -7.47
N ASP A 112 -10.06 13.67 -7.06
CA ASP A 112 -10.85 14.90 -6.87
C ASP A 112 -10.86 15.42 -5.43
N PHE A 113 -10.00 14.85 -4.56
CA PHE A 113 -9.89 15.23 -3.16
C PHE A 113 -8.50 15.78 -2.82
N LYS A 114 -8.43 16.53 -1.71
CA LYS A 114 -7.17 17.09 -1.22
C LYS A 114 -6.23 15.98 -0.77
N MET A 115 -5.05 15.90 -1.37
CA MET A 115 -3.97 14.98 -1.02
C MET A 115 -2.95 15.68 -0.12
N PRO A 116 -3.04 15.52 1.21
CA PRO A 116 -2.09 16.17 2.11
C PRO A 116 -0.69 15.60 1.93
N PHE A 117 0.31 16.46 2.01
CA PHE A 117 1.74 16.09 1.89
C PHE A 117 2.09 15.38 0.57
N LEU A 118 1.42 15.74 -0.55
CA LEU A 118 1.76 15.24 -1.88
C LEU A 118 3.26 15.43 -2.16
N LYS A 119 3.93 14.37 -2.60
CA LYS A 119 5.36 14.34 -2.91
C LYS A 119 5.58 13.96 -4.37
N THR A 120 6.80 14.20 -4.85
CA THR A 120 7.20 13.83 -6.22
C THR A 120 7.68 12.38 -6.32
N PRO A 121 7.72 11.78 -7.52
CA PRO A 121 8.31 10.46 -7.75
C PRO A 121 9.79 10.38 -7.33
N GLU A 122 10.55 11.44 -7.56
CA GLU A 122 11.98 11.53 -7.19
C GLU A 122 12.16 11.43 -5.67
N TYR A 123 11.32 12.14 -4.91
CA TYR A 123 11.31 12.01 -3.45
C TYR A 123 11.02 10.57 -3.02
N ALA A 124 10.04 9.92 -3.65
CA ALA A 124 9.70 8.55 -3.33
C ALA A 124 10.86 7.59 -3.64
N ALA A 125 11.50 7.74 -4.81
CA ALA A 125 12.66 6.95 -5.21
C ALA A 125 13.82 7.10 -4.21
N GLU A 126 14.15 8.34 -3.80
CA GLU A 126 15.17 8.60 -2.77
C GLU A 126 14.85 7.88 -1.46
N LYS A 127 13.60 7.97 -0.95
CA LYS A 127 13.23 7.34 0.32
C LYS A 127 13.25 5.82 0.25
N ILE A 128 12.86 5.24 -0.87
CA ILE A 128 12.94 3.80 -1.10
C ILE A 128 14.41 3.36 -1.15
N TYR A 129 15.23 4.04 -1.95
CA TYR A 129 16.66 3.74 -2.06
C TYR A 129 17.36 3.80 -0.70
N ASP A 130 17.18 4.88 0.04
CA ASP A 130 17.78 5.06 1.37
C ASP A 130 17.28 4.00 2.37
N GLY A 131 16.00 3.66 2.32
CA GLY A 131 15.41 2.66 3.19
C GLY A 131 15.97 1.25 2.94
N LEU A 132 16.20 0.91 1.67
CA LEU A 132 16.70 -0.41 1.27
C LEU A 132 18.22 -0.55 1.45
N THR A 133 18.99 0.52 1.21
CA THR A 133 20.45 0.45 1.17
C THR A 133 21.13 0.90 2.47
N LYS A 134 20.63 2.01 3.07
CA LYS A 134 21.31 2.61 4.23
C LYS A 134 20.77 2.13 5.57
N LYS A 135 19.49 1.74 5.65
CA LYS A 135 18.81 1.47 6.93
C LYS A 135 18.37 0.02 7.11
N ASN A 136 18.28 -0.74 6.04
CA ASN A 136 17.80 -2.13 6.04
C ASN A 136 16.48 -2.31 6.84
N ASN A 137 15.54 -1.38 6.68
CA ASN A 137 14.29 -1.38 7.42
C ASN A 137 13.29 -2.36 6.81
N PHE A 138 12.53 -3.08 7.67
CA PHE A 138 11.38 -3.85 7.21
C PHE A 138 10.36 -2.94 6.53
N GLU A 139 9.98 -1.81 7.18
CA GLU A 139 9.02 -0.88 6.59
C GLU A 139 9.64 0.46 6.23
N ILE A 140 9.45 0.83 4.97
CA ILE A 140 9.86 2.11 4.38
C ILE A 140 8.60 2.91 4.09
N HIS A 141 8.27 3.87 4.93
CA HIS A 141 7.05 4.67 4.80
C HIS A 141 7.36 6.17 4.77
N PHE A 142 6.66 6.89 3.93
CA PHE A 142 6.85 8.32 3.70
C PHE A 142 5.59 8.97 3.08
N PRO A 143 5.43 10.31 3.25
CA PRO A 143 6.14 11.21 4.15
C PRO A 143 5.79 10.93 5.61
N LYS A 144 6.75 11.15 6.52
CA LYS A 144 6.59 10.75 7.94
C LYS A 144 5.44 11.46 8.62
N GLU A 145 5.18 12.71 8.27
CA GLU A 145 4.10 13.52 8.84
C GLU A 145 2.73 12.87 8.63
N LEU A 146 2.50 12.32 7.45
CA LEU A 146 1.26 11.64 7.13
C LEU A 146 1.22 10.22 7.69
N THR A 147 2.29 9.46 7.46
CA THR A 147 2.32 8.04 7.78
C THR A 147 2.31 7.76 9.28
N LEU A 148 3.02 8.57 10.09
CA LEU A 148 2.99 8.45 11.55
C LEU A 148 1.61 8.79 12.13
N THR A 149 0.96 9.83 11.59
CA THR A 149 -0.41 10.18 11.97
C THR A 149 -1.38 9.03 11.68
N LEU A 150 -1.29 8.41 10.50
CA LEU A 150 -2.17 7.28 10.13
C LEU A 150 -1.86 6.03 10.96
N LYS A 151 -0.60 5.78 11.30
CA LYS A 151 -0.23 4.70 12.23
C LYS A 151 -0.79 4.93 13.62
N LEU A 152 -0.71 6.16 14.14
CA LEU A 152 -1.37 6.49 15.40
C LEU A 152 -2.88 6.26 15.31
N PHE A 153 -3.51 6.62 14.18
CA PHE A 153 -4.94 6.38 13.98
C PHE A 153 -5.28 4.89 13.91
N SER A 154 -4.36 4.05 13.42
CA SER A 154 -4.63 2.62 13.30
C SER A 154 -4.82 1.90 14.65
N ILE A 155 -4.27 2.42 15.72
CA ILE A 155 -4.40 1.86 17.08
C ILE A 155 -5.56 2.45 17.89
N LEU A 156 -6.25 3.48 17.39
CA LEU A 156 -7.36 4.11 18.11
C LEU A 156 -8.60 3.20 18.16
N PRO A 157 -9.40 3.25 19.24
CA PRO A 157 -10.72 2.63 19.26
C PRO A 157 -11.58 3.08 18.08
N TYR A 158 -12.42 2.20 17.53
CA TYR A 158 -13.19 2.47 16.31
C TYR A 158 -14.05 3.74 16.37
N ARG A 159 -14.68 4.03 17.51
CA ARG A 159 -15.50 5.23 17.67
C ARG A 159 -14.67 6.51 17.45
N ILE A 160 -13.48 6.58 18.04
CA ILE A 160 -12.57 7.74 17.90
C ILE A 160 -12.02 7.80 16.49
N TYR A 161 -11.58 6.67 15.95
CA TYR A 161 -11.07 6.58 14.58
C TYR A 161 -12.10 7.11 13.56
N PHE A 162 -13.31 6.57 13.57
CA PHE A 162 -14.34 6.98 12.61
C PHE A 162 -14.76 8.44 12.76
N TYR A 163 -14.80 8.96 13.99
CA TYR A 163 -15.05 10.38 14.23
C TYR A 163 -13.98 11.26 13.60
N LEU A 164 -12.70 10.95 13.85
CA LEU A 164 -11.58 11.72 13.32
C LEU A 164 -11.48 11.64 11.80
N VAL A 165 -11.62 10.44 11.22
CA VAL A 165 -11.59 10.27 9.76
C VAL A 165 -12.72 11.02 9.09
N LYS A 166 -13.96 10.95 9.60
CA LYS A 166 -15.09 11.74 9.07
C LYS A 166 -14.81 13.24 9.10
N LYS A 167 -14.25 13.75 10.21
CA LYS A 167 -13.93 15.16 10.37
C LYS A 167 -12.83 15.61 9.42
N LEU A 168 -11.75 14.83 9.29
CA LEU A 168 -10.59 15.20 8.47
C LEU A 168 -10.86 15.05 6.97
N THR A 169 -11.60 14.05 6.56
CA THR A 169 -11.91 13.80 5.14
C THR A 169 -13.15 14.57 4.67
N LYS A 170 -13.82 15.33 5.57
CA LYS A 170 -15.11 15.98 5.30
C LYS A 170 -16.16 15.01 4.76
N PHE A 171 -16.03 13.74 5.13
CA PHE A 171 -16.96 12.70 4.74
C PHE A 171 -18.27 12.87 5.52
N GLN A 172 -19.15 13.73 4.98
CA GLN A 172 -20.48 13.94 5.53
C GLN A 172 -21.52 13.10 4.77
N LYS A 173 -22.54 12.63 5.49
CA LYS A 173 -23.76 12.13 4.83
C LYS A 173 -24.35 13.28 4.00
N LYS A 174 -24.44 13.11 2.70
CA LYS A 174 -25.40 13.88 1.90
C LYS A 174 -26.78 13.34 2.17
#